data_6039fe6c5c4955c4d884947648fe24ec
#
_entry.id   6039fe6c5c4955c4d884947648fe24ec
#
_cell.length_a   1.000
_cell.length_b   1.000
_cell.length_c   1.000
_cell.angle_alpha   90.00
_cell.angle_beta   90.00
_cell.angle_gamma   90.00
#
_symmetry.space_group_name_H-M   'P 1'
#
loop_
_entity.id
_entity.type
_entity.pdbx_description
1 polymer ?
#
loop_
_entity_poly.entity_id
_entity_poly.type
_entity_poly.pdbx_seq_one_letter_code
_entity_poly.pdbx_strand_id
1 'polypeptide(L)'
;KAAADSLFGFCMRKKQYDRAEKYLEYFSKENPERKRKQAELYSETGRVQEAYRVYEEILFTSYQTASAAIHGIYTLALRDNNMQKARMLTDKQKELATCFEIGKYHESASGFEIAVLEKDVEAVIEIMREMISSIEQIGGFCKSSLYEHMEFKEIDDDFIKDLKDNLINRFRDKDVYGFLENDKRWRDLVDCK
;
A
#
# COMPACT_ATOMS: atom_id res chain seq x y z
N LYS A 1 -14.34 -27.04 8.04
CA LYS A 1 -14.30 -25.62 7.67
C LYS A 1 -15.71 -25.10 7.34
N ALA A 2 -16.41 -25.72 6.38
CA ALA A 2 -17.79 -25.35 6.03
C ALA A 2 -18.78 -25.46 7.23
N ALA A 3 -18.64 -26.52 8.06
CA ALA A 3 -19.47 -26.69 9.24
C ALA A 3 -19.27 -25.57 10.29
N ALA A 4 -18.02 -25.19 10.54
CA ALA A 4 -17.74 -24.09 11.49
C ALA A 4 -18.29 -22.75 11.00
N ASP A 5 -18.24 -22.52 9.68
CA ASP A 5 -18.82 -21.34 9.04
C ASP A 5 -20.33 -21.27 9.25
N SER A 6 -21.04 -22.36 8.92
CA SER A 6 -22.48 -22.46 9.09
C SER A 6 -22.89 -22.32 10.56
N LEU A 7 -22.13 -22.92 11.48
CA LEU A 7 -22.40 -22.85 12.92
C LEU A 7 -22.13 -21.45 13.49
N PHE A 8 -21.08 -20.76 13.04
CA PHE A 8 -20.83 -19.36 13.38
C PHE A 8 -22.04 -18.50 12.97
N GLY A 9 -22.44 -18.55 11.70
CA GLY A 9 -23.57 -17.77 11.20
C GLY A 9 -24.90 -18.12 11.90
N PHE A 10 -25.13 -19.39 12.28
CA PHE A 10 -26.28 -19.78 13.06
C PHE A 10 -26.26 -19.15 14.46
N CYS A 11 -25.12 -19.22 15.16
CA CYS A 11 -24.95 -18.63 16.50
C CYS A 11 -25.13 -17.11 16.48
N MET A 12 -24.58 -16.43 15.48
CA MET A 12 -24.75 -14.97 15.29
C MET A 12 -26.24 -14.59 15.15
N ARG A 13 -26.99 -15.28 14.27
CA ARG A 13 -28.44 -15.06 14.12
C ARG A 13 -29.24 -15.35 15.40
N LYS A 14 -28.78 -16.26 16.24
CA LYS A 14 -29.41 -16.59 17.54
C LYS A 14 -28.87 -15.76 18.70
N LYS A 15 -27.99 -14.78 18.44
CA LYS A 15 -27.33 -13.95 19.45
C LYS A 15 -26.56 -14.76 20.51
N GLN A 16 -26.08 -15.95 20.14
CA GLN A 16 -25.26 -16.83 20.98
C GLN A 16 -23.78 -16.51 20.77
N TYR A 17 -23.38 -15.29 21.14
CA TYR A 17 -22.08 -14.71 20.79
C TYR A 17 -20.90 -15.50 21.37
N ASP A 18 -20.97 -15.95 22.62
CA ASP A 18 -19.92 -16.79 23.25
C ASP A 18 -19.68 -18.09 22.48
N ARG A 19 -20.74 -18.66 21.89
CA ARG A 19 -20.62 -19.85 21.04
C ARG A 19 -20.07 -19.51 19.66
N ALA A 20 -20.48 -18.37 19.11
CA ALA A 20 -19.95 -17.88 17.83
C ALA A 20 -18.44 -17.66 17.95
N GLU A 21 -17.97 -17.02 19.03
CA GLU A 21 -16.54 -16.77 19.27
C GLU A 21 -15.71 -18.07 19.29
N LYS A 22 -16.22 -19.12 19.95
CA LYS A 22 -15.55 -20.44 19.95
C LYS A 22 -15.42 -21.04 18.56
N TYR A 23 -16.38 -20.78 17.65
CA TYR A 23 -16.27 -21.28 16.28
C TYR A 23 -15.20 -20.57 15.46
N LEU A 24 -14.74 -19.36 15.83
CA LEU A 24 -13.61 -18.69 15.19
C LEU A 24 -12.29 -19.45 15.37
N GLU A 25 -12.13 -20.24 16.44
CA GLU A 25 -10.95 -21.04 16.70
C GLU A 25 -10.74 -22.15 15.64
N TYR A 26 -11.81 -22.58 14.98
CA TYR A 26 -11.75 -23.59 13.91
C TYR A 26 -11.34 -23.01 12.55
N PHE A 27 -11.17 -21.70 12.44
CA PHE A 27 -10.60 -21.05 11.27
C PHE A 27 -9.10 -20.85 11.49
N SER A 28 -8.29 -21.13 10.46
CA SER A 28 -6.87 -20.77 10.48
C SER A 28 -6.72 -19.27 10.74
N LYS A 29 -5.69 -18.89 11.49
CA LYS A 29 -5.36 -17.47 11.76
C LYS A 29 -5.12 -16.68 10.45
N GLU A 30 -4.61 -17.37 9.44
CA GLU A 30 -4.32 -16.83 8.11
C GLU A 30 -5.57 -16.72 7.20
N ASN A 31 -6.73 -17.19 7.67
CA ASN A 31 -7.93 -17.16 6.85
C ASN A 31 -8.57 -15.75 6.88
N PRO A 32 -8.68 -15.04 5.76
CA PRO A 32 -9.30 -13.71 5.71
C PRO A 32 -10.74 -13.68 6.28
N GLU A 33 -11.50 -14.76 6.07
CA GLU A 33 -12.86 -14.89 6.58
C GLU A 33 -12.91 -14.90 8.12
N ARG A 34 -11.84 -15.36 8.79
CA ARG A 34 -11.78 -15.33 10.25
C ARG A 34 -11.80 -13.90 10.78
N LYS A 35 -10.96 -13.02 10.21
CA LYS A 35 -10.90 -11.61 10.61
C LYS A 35 -12.25 -10.92 10.36
N ARG A 36 -12.87 -11.13 9.19
CA ARG A 36 -14.18 -10.56 8.89
C ARG A 36 -15.25 -10.97 9.90
N LYS A 37 -15.32 -12.27 10.23
CA LYS A 37 -16.24 -12.79 11.23
C LYS A 37 -15.95 -12.27 12.65
N GLN A 38 -14.70 -12.09 12.99
CA GLN A 38 -14.28 -11.51 14.26
C GLN A 38 -14.75 -10.04 14.38
N ALA A 39 -14.59 -9.25 13.32
CA ALA A 39 -15.07 -7.88 13.29
C ALA A 39 -16.61 -7.80 13.42
N GLU A 40 -17.34 -8.69 12.71
CA GLU A 40 -18.79 -8.82 12.81
C GLU A 40 -19.22 -9.15 14.25
N LEU A 41 -18.57 -10.12 14.90
CA LEU A 41 -18.86 -10.50 16.28
C LEU A 41 -18.59 -9.35 17.24
N TYR A 42 -17.48 -8.62 17.08
CA TYR A 42 -17.13 -7.47 17.92
C TYR A 42 -18.18 -6.35 17.78
N SER A 43 -18.61 -6.07 16.54
CA SER A 43 -19.67 -5.11 16.28
C SER A 43 -20.97 -5.47 17.00
N GLU A 44 -21.42 -6.74 16.91
CA GLU A 44 -22.67 -7.21 17.50
C GLU A 44 -22.61 -7.31 19.05
N THR A 45 -21.42 -7.41 19.61
CA THR A 45 -21.20 -7.49 21.07
C THR A 45 -20.87 -6.16 21.73
N GLY A 46 -20.93 -5.04 20.96
CA GLY A 46 -20.64 -3.69 21.46
C GLY A 46 -19.15 -3.39 21.64
N ARG A 47 -18.26 -4.27 21.18
CA ARG A 47 -16.81 -4.05 21.13
C ARG A 47 -16.42 -3.22 19.91
N VAL A 48 -16.98 -2.01 19.85
CA VAL A 48 -16.97 -1.18 18.64
C VAL A 48 -15.54 -0.80 18.20
N GLN A 49 -14.69 -0.41 19.14
CA GLN A 49 -13.31 -0.02 18.86
C GLN A 49 -12.49 -1.19 18.30
N GLU A 50 -12.69 -2.39 18.86
CA GLU A 50 -12.04 -3.60 18.37
C GLU A 50 -12.57 -4.01 16.99
N ALA A 51 -13.86 -3.80 16.73
CA ALA A 51 -14.44 -4.03 15.40
C ALA A 51 -13.82 -3.10 14.36
N TYR A 52 -13.72 -1.78 14.64
CA TYR A 52 -13.04 -0.82 13.78
C TYR A 52 -11.62 -1.26 13.46
N ARG A 53 -10.82 -1.54 14.48
CA ARG A 53 -9.42 -1.97 14.28
C ARG A 53 -9.32 -3.18 13.35
N VAL A 54 -10.16 -4.20 13.54
CA VAL A 54 -10.10 -5.40 12.69
C VAL A 54 -10.55 -5.10 11.26
N TYR A 55 -11.55 -4.24 11.04
CA TYR A 55 -11.94 -3.82 9.69
C TYR A 55 -10.85 -2.99 9.01
N GLU A 56 -10.20 -2.08 9.73
CA GLU A 56 -9.09 -1.28 9.23
C GLU A 56 -7.88 -2.15 8.87
N GLU A 57 -7.54 -3.16 9.69
CA GLU A 57 -6.53 -4.17 9.35
C GLU A 57 -6.86 -4.95 8.08
N ILE A 58 -8.14 -5.31 7.89
CA ILE A 58 -8.60 -5.98 6.65
C ILE A 58 -8.42 -5.04 5.47
N LEU A 59 -8.81 -3.77 5.62
CA LEU A 59 -8.71 -2.75 4.59
C LEU A 59 -7.25 -2.55 4.17
N PHE A 60 -6.34 -2.33 5.12
CA PHE A 60 -4.92 -2.15 4.87
C PHE A 60 -4.28 -3.37 4.20
N THR A 61 -4.58 -4.57 4.68
CA THR A 61 -4.08 -5.83 4.08
C THR A 61 -4.63 -6.04 2.66
N SER A 62 -5.87 -5.62 2.40
CA SER A 62 -6.48 -5.68 1.08
C SER A 62 -5.79 -4.76 0.09
N TYR A 63 -5.44 -3.54 0.51
CA TYR A 63 -4.59 -2.64 -0.26
C TYR A 63 -3.26 -3.31 -0.64
N GLN A 64 -2.52 -3.83 0.35
CA GLN A 64 -1.23 -4.46 0.10
C GLN A 64 -1.34 -5.63 -0.88
N THR A 65 -2.38 -6.46 -0.75
CA THR A 65 -2.62 -7.60 -1.64
C THR A 65 -2.96 -7.15 -3.06
N ALA A 66 -3.84 -6.16 -3.20
CA ALA A 66 -4.23 -5.61 -4.50
C ALA A 66 -3.05 -4.92 -5.20
N SER A 67 -2.29 -4.11 -4.45
CA SER A 67 -1.08 -3.43 -4.94
C SER A 67 -0.05 -4.44 -5.47
N ALA A 68 0.24 -5.49 -4.70
CA ALA A 68 1.17 -6.55 -5.12
C ALA A 68 0.68 -7.29 -6.38
N ALA A 69 -0.63 -7.56 -6.47
CA ALA A 69 -1.22 -8.22 -7.64
C ALA A 69 -1.14 -7.33 -8.88
N ILE A 70 -1.47 -6.03 -8.78
CA ILE A 70 -1.34 -5.06 -9.89
C ILE A 70 0.11 -4.99 -10.34
N HIS A 71 1.07 -4.88 -9.42
CA HIS A 71 2.50 -4.86 -9.75
C HIS A 71 2.95 -6.16 -10.45
N GLY A 72 2.47 -7.31 -10.00
CA GLY A 72 2.76 -8.59 -10.66
C GLY A 72 2.24 -8.64 -12.10
N ILE A 73 1.00 -8.16 -12.34
CA ILE A 73 0.44 -8.09 -13.70
C ILE A 73 1.20 -7.05 -14.55
N TYR A 74 1.60 -5.92 -13.97
CA TYR A 74 2.44 -4.91 -14.61
C TYR A 74 3.77 -5.51 -15.09
N THR A 75 4.47 -6.25 -14.23
CA THR A 75 5.72 -6.92 -14.60
C THR A 75 5.53 -7.92 -15.76
N LEU A 76 4.42 -8.66 -15.77
CA LEU A 76 4.08 -9.56 -16.89
C LEU A 76 3.81 -8.77 -18.16
N ALA A 77 3.07 -7.65 -18.09
CA ALA A 77 2.79 -6.80 -19.24
C ALA A 77 4.08 -6.24 -19.89
N LEU A 78 5.07 -5.85 -19.08
CA LEU A 78 6.38 -5.42 -19.56
C LEU A 78 7.13 -6.57 -20.29
N ARG A 79 7.13 -7.77 -19.72
CA ARG A 79 7.74 -8.95 -20.36
C ARG A 79 7.12 -9.29 -21.71
N ASP A 80 5.81 -9.06 -21.84
CA ASP A 80 5.05 -9.27 -23.07
C ASP A 80 5.14 -8.08 -24.04
N ASN A 81 5.96 -7.04 -23.73
CA ASN A 81 6.05 -5.78 -24.47
C ASN A 81 4.69 -5.06 -24.64
N ASN A 82 3.75 -5.29 -23.73
CA ASN A 82 2.43 -4.66 -23.75
C ASN A 82 2.45 -3.33 -22.96
N MET A 83 3.06 -2.31 -23.54
CA MET A 83 3.21 -0.99 -22.91
C MET A 83 1.88 -0.33 -22.62
N GLN A 84 0.86 -0.54 -23.45
CA GLN A 84 -0.48 0.02 -23.20
C GLN A 84 -1.08 -0.54 -21.89
N LYS A 85 -0.96 -1.85 -21.69
CA LYS A 85 -1.42 -2.49 -20.44
C LYS A 85 -0.58 -2.06 -19.23
N ALA A 86 0.74 -1.92 -19.41
CA ALA A 86 1.63 -1.45 -18.35
C ALA A 86 1.23 -0.05 -17.87
N ARG A 87 1.00 0.91 -18.79
CA ARG A 87 0.54 2.26 -18.43
C ARG A 87 -0.81 2.24 -17.68
N MET A 88 -1.79 1.50 -18.22
CA MET A 88 -3.09 1.36 -17.55
C MET A 88 -2.96 0.81 -16.12
N LEU A 89 -2.06 -0.16 -15.87
CA LEU A 89 -1.82 -0.71 -14.55
C LEU A 89 -1.12 0.28 -13.61
N THR A 90 -0.24 1.12 -14.14
CA THR A 90 0.38 2.23 -13.40
C THR A 90 -0.68 3.22 -12.91
N ASP A 91 -1.62 3.61 -13.77
CA ASP A 91 -2.73 4.48 -13.39
C ASP A 91 -3.59 3.84 -12.30
N LYS A 92 -3.89 2.53 -12.44
CA LYS A 92 -4.64 1.78 -11.42
C LYS A 92 -3.90 1.67 -10.09
N GLN A 93 -2.58 1.56 -10.12
CA GLN A 93 -1.76 1.57 -8.90
C GLN A 93 -1.85 2.92 -8.18
N LYS A 94 -1.81 4.02 -8.93
CA LYS A 94 -1.98 5.38 -8.39
C LYS A 94 -3.38 5.58 -7.81
N GLU A 95 -4.43 5.22 -8.56
CA GLU A 95 -5.81 5.28 -8.10
C GLU A 95 -6.02 4.47 -6.81
N LEU A 96 -5.41 3.29 -6.73
CA LEU A 96 -5.46 2.42 -5.54
C LEU A 96 -4.81 3.10 -4.33
N ALA A 97 -3.61 3.67 -4.49
CA ALA A 97 -2.91 4.37 -3.42
C ALA A 97 -3.71 5.59 -2.91
N THR A 98 -4.32 6.33 -3.83
CA THR A 98 -5.19 7.47 -3.49
C THR A 98 -6.45 7.02 -2.76
N CYS A 99 -7.15 5.98 -3.27
CA CYS A 99 -8.39 5.47 -2.66
C CYS A 99 -8.19 4.96 -1.23
N PHE A 100 -7.03 4.37 -0.95
CA PHE A 100 -6.67 3.85 0.37
C PHE A 100 -5.85 4.85 1.21
N GLU A 101 -5.72 6.10 0.77
CA GLU A 101 -5.02 7.18 1.49
C GLU A 101 -3.60 6.81 1.95
N ILE A 102 -2.87 6.06 1.12
CA ILE A 102 -1.53 5.56 1.46
C ILE A 102 -0.46 6.66 1.47
N GLY A 103 -0.74 7.76 0.78
CA GLY A 103 0.11 8.94 0.78
C GLY A 103 0.80 9.23 -0.53
N LYS A 104 1.21 10.49 -0.66
CA LYS A 104 1.70 11.08 -1.90
C LYS A 104 2.92 10.37 -2.48
N TYR A 105 3.84 9.91 -1.64
CA TYR A 105 5.00 9.16 -2.09
C TYR A 105 4.62 7.94 -2.95
N HIS A 106 3.67 7.14 -2.48
CA HIS A 106 3.22 5.93 -3.18
C HIS A 106 2.42 6.24 -4.44
N GLU A 107 1.65 7.34 -4.43
CA GLU A 107 0.92 7.80 -5.61
C GLU A 107 1.89 8.19 -6.72
N SER A 108 2.90 9.00 -6.40
CA SER A 108 3.87 9.52 -7.37
C SER A 108 4.81 8.43 -7.88
N ALA A 109 5.28 7.53 -7.01
CA ALA A 109 6.18 6.45 -7.39
C ALA A 109 5.57 5.47 -8.42
N SER A 110 4.24 5.38 -8.51
CA SER A 110 3.56 4.41 -9.37
C SER A 110 3.92 4.53 -10.86
N GLY A 111 4.19 5.74 -11.35
CA GLY A 111 4.54 5.99 -12.77
C GLY A 111 6.02 6.01 -13.08
N PHE A 112 6.88 5.89 -12.06
CA PHE A 112 8.31 6.18 -12.22
C PHE A 112 9.02 5.22 -13.17
N GLU A 113 8.82 3.92 -13.00
CA GLU A 113 9.51 2.91 -13.80
C GLU A 113 9.17 3.03 -15.29
N ILE A 114 7.91 3.27 -15.62
CA ILE A 114 7.50 3.39 -17.03
C ILE A 114 8.03 4.68 -17.65
N ALA A 115 8.06 5.79 -16.91
CA ALA A 115 8.65 7.05 -17.38
C ALA A 115 10.16 6.88 -17.66
N VAL A 116 10.88 6.13 -16.82
CA VAL A 116 12.31 5.81 -17.04
C VAL A 116 12.49 4.92 -18.27
N LEU A 117 11.68 3.88 -18.43
CA LEU A 117 11.73 2.99 -19.61
C LEU A 117 11.48 3.75 -20.92
N GLU A 118 10.59 4.72 -20.91
CA GLU A 118 10.26 5.56 -22.07
C GLU A 118 11.24 6.73 -22.26
N LYS A 119 12.14 6.93 -21.29
CA LYS A 119 13.06 8.07 -21.24
C LYS A 119 12.35 9.42 -21.31
N ASP A 120 11.16 9.49 -20.71
CA ASP A 120 10.40 10.73 -20.60
C ASP A 120 11.05 11.63 -19.52
N VAL A 121 11.93 12.52 -19.99
CA VAL A 121 12.73 13.41 -19.14
C VAL A 121 11.87 14.25 -18.22
N GLU A 122 10.75 14.81 -18.73
CA GLU A 122 9.86 15.68 -17.95
C GLU A 122 9.18 14.88 -16.82
N ALA A 123 8.57 13.76 -17.17
CA ALA A 123 7.89 12.90 -16.20
C ALA A 123 8.86 12.35 -15.15
N VAL A 124 10.05 11.89 -15.54
CA VAL A 124 11.04 11.34 -14.61
C VAL A 124 11.49 12.40 -13.59
N ILE A 125 11.81 13.61 -14.05
CA ILE A 125 12.26 14.70 -13.15
C ILE A 125 11.14 15.14 -12.21
N GLU A 126 9.92 15.24 -12.72
CA GLU A 126 8.76 15.61 -11.89
C GLU A 126 8.50 14.56 -10.81
N ILE A 127 8.47 13.27 -11.19
CA ILE A 127 8.26 12.18 -10.24
C ILE A 127 9.40 12.12 -9.21
N MET A 128 10.67 12.23 -9.62
CA MET A 128 11.81 12.28 -8.68
C MET A 128 11.63 13.39 -7.65
N ARG A 129 11.23 14.58 -8.09
CA ARG A 129 10.98 15.73 -7.20
C ARG A 129 9.85 15.45 -6.22
N GLU A 130 8.74 14.92 -6.70
CA GLU A 130 7.61 14.56 -5.86
C GLU A 130 7.97 13.48 -4.84
N MET A 131 8.71 12.45 -5.24
CA MET A 131 9.16 11.39 -4.34
C MET A 131 10.07 11.94 -3.24
N ILE A 132 11.07 12.77 -3.59
CA ILE A 132 11.98 13.38 -2.60
C ILE A 132 11.21 14.30 -1.64
N SER A 133 10.28 15.12 -2.14
CA SER A 133 9.53 16.07 -1.32
C SER A 133 8.49 15.40 -0.42
N SER A 134 7.96 14.24 -0.82
CA SER A 134 6.93 13.52 -0.07
C SER A 134 7.46 12.40 0.83
N ILE A 135 8.78 12.11 0.78
CA ILE A 135 9.37 11.00 1.56
C ILE A 135 9.23 11.19 3.07
N GLU A 136 9.25 12.43 3.54
CA GLU A 136 9.04 12.76 4.95
C GLU A 136 7.61 12.43 5.42
N GLN A 137 6.70 12.23 4.46
CA GLN A 137 5.30 11.86 4.70
C GLN A 137 5.03 10.41 4.32
N ILE A 138 6.06 9.56 4.18
CA ILE A 138 5.89 8.15 3.73
C ILE A 138 4.97 7.35 4.64
N GLY A 139 4.93 7.67 5.93
CA GLY A 139 4.01 7.12 6.92
C GLY A 139 2.70 7.91 7.07
N GLY A 140 2.36 8.80 6.15
CA GLY A 140 1.18 9.68 6.24
C GLY A 140 -0.14 8.94 6.42
N PHE A 141 -0.24 7.70 5.90
CA PHE A 141 -1.40 6.84 6.09
C PHE A 141 -1.70 6.52 7.57
N CYS A 142 -0.69 6.55 8.45
CA CYS A 142 -0.89 6.37 9.90
C CYS A 142 -1.77 7.45 10.54
N LYS A 143 -1.96 8.59 9.84
CA LYS A 143 -2.81 9.70 10.27
C LYS A 143 -4.14 9.76 9.52
N SER A 144 -4.37 8.82 8.60
CA SER A 144 -5.61 8.74 7.85
C SER A 144 -6.75 8.27 8.75
N SER A 145 -7.95 8.82 8.54
CA SER A 145 -9.17 8.37 9.23
C SER A 145 -9.59 6.95 8.85
N LEU A 146 -9.04 6.40 7.75
CA LEU A 146 -9.26 4.99 7.36
C LEU A 146 -8.55 4.00 8.29
N TYR A 147 -7.61 4.47 9.12
CA TYR A 147 -6.76 3.62 9.97
C TYR A 147 -6.64 4.17 11.39
N GLU A 148 -7.64 4.92 11.86
CA GLU A 148 -7.63 5.66 13.12
C GLU A 148 -7.47 4.75 14.35
N HIS A 149 -7.94 3.49 14.26
CA HIS A 149 -7.92 2.53 15.37
C HIS A 149 -6.75 1.53 15.25
N MET A 150 -5.93 1.64 14.19
CA MET A 150 -4.73 0.82 14.03
C MET A 150 -3.55 1.44 14.78
N GLU A 151 -2.75 0.58 15.38
CA GLU A 151 -1.47 0.97 15.98
C GLU A 151 -0.35 0.73 14.97
N PHE A 152 0.32 1.81 14.56
CA PHE A 152 1.50 1.74 13.70
C PHE A 152 2.76 2.01 14.52
N LYS A 153 3.85 1.35 14.12
CA LYS A 153 5.15 1.67 14.67
C LYS A 153 5.58 3.06 14.21
N GLU A 154 6.01 3.89 15.15
CA GLU A 154 6.57 5.19 14.80
C GLU A 154 7.78 5.04 13.89
N ILE A 155 7.84 5.90 12.89
CA ILE A 155 8.97 6.01 11.98
C ILE A 155 9.83 7.15 12.51
N ASP A 156 11.06 6.84 12.89
CA ASP A 156 11.97 7.84 13.42
C ASP A 156 12.61 8.70 12.31
N ASP A 157 13.09 9.88 12.68
CA ASP A 157 13.66 10.86 11.76
C ASP A 157 14.97 10.34 11.12
N ASP A 158 15.75 9.54 11.82
CA ASP A 158 16.98 8.94 11.28
C ASP A 158 16.64 7.95 10.16
N PHE A 159 15.60 7.13 10.34
CA PHE A 159 15.13 6.24 9.29
C PHE A 159 14.65 7.01 8.04
N ILE A 160 13.88 8.10 8.23
CA ILE A 160 13.42 8.95 7.12
C ILE A 160 14.60 9.57 6.38
N LYS A 161 15.59 10.05 7.11
CA LYS A 161 16.81 10.61 6.53
C LYS A 161 17.58 9.57 5.71
N ASP A 162 17.81 8.39 6.28
CA ASP A 162 18.47 7.28 5.58
C ASP A 162 17.73 6.88 4.32
N LEU A 163 16.39 6.85 4.38
CA LEU A 163 15.54 6.53 3.24
C LEU A 163 15.67 7.58 2.13
N LYS A 164 15.70 8.87 2.49
CA LYS A 164 15.89 9.99 1.57
C LYS A 164 17.27 9.95 0.90
N ASP A 165 18.33 9.74 1.70
CA ASP A 165 19.70 9.64 1.21
C ASP A 165 19.85 8.43 0.26
N ASN A 166 19.28 7.29 0.59
CA ASN A 166 19.26 6.11 -0.26
C ASN A 166 18.50 6.36 -1.58
N LEU A 167 17.38 7.06 -1.54
CA LEU A 167 16.60 7.40 -2.74
C LEU A 167 17.41 8.32 -3.67
N ILE A 168 18.02 9.38 -3.14
CA ILE A 168 18.87 10.29 -3.90
C ILE A 168 20.10 9.55 -4.47
N ASN A 169 20.73 8.67 -3.70
CA ASN A 169 21.85 7.87 -4.20
C ASN A 169 21.44 6.94 -5.35
N ARG A 170 20.24 6.35 -5.31
CA ARG A 170 19.71 5.56 -6.43
C ARG A 170 19.48 6.42 -7.67
N PHE A 171 19.02 7.66 -7.52
CA PHE A 171 18.82 8.58 -8.64
C PHE A 171 20.11 9.06 -9.29
N ARG A 172 21.28 8.86 -8.64
CA ARG A 172 22.61 9.13 -9.21
C ARG A 172 23.13 8.05 -10.14
N ASP A 173 22.44 6.91 -10.23
CA ASP A 173 22.89 5.79 -11.06
C ASP A 173 22.86 6.16 -12.55
N LYS A 174 24.04 6.39 -13.13
CA LYS A 174 24.19 6.79 -14.52
C LYS A 174 23.86 5.68 -15.52
N ASP A 175 23.92 4.41 -15.10
CA ASP A 175 23.55 3.31 -15.98
C ASP A 175 22.03 3.33 -16.24
N VAL A 176 21.25 3.82 -15.29
CA VAL A 176 19.80 3.96 -15.40
C VAL A 176 19.39 5.35 -15.87
N TYR A 177 19.99 6.41 -15.31
CA TYR A 177 19.54 7.80 -15.50
C TYR A 177 20.50 8.64 -16.35
N GLY A 178 21.49 8.04 -17.03
CA GLY A 178 22.47 8.76 -17.84
C GLY A 178 21.86 9.62 -18.96
N PHE A 179 20.64 9.32 -19.40
CA PHE A 179 19.90 10.16 -20.36
C PHE A 179 19.49 11.53 -19.78
N LEU A 180 19.56 11.71 -18.44
CA LEU A 180 19.30 12.97 -17.74
C LEU A 180 20.59 13.78 -17.47
N GLU A 181 21.77 13.27 -17.76
CA GLU A 181 23.06 13.83 -17.33
C GLU A 181 23.24 15.30 -17.75
N ASN A 182 22.69 15.69 -18.89
CA ASN A 182 22.74 17.08 -19.38
C ASN A 182 21.63 17.98 -18.84
N ASP A 183 20.64 17.45 -18.11
CA ASP A 183 19.57 18.23 -17.55
C ASP A 183 19.98 18.84 -16.20
N LYS A 184 19.93 20.17 -16.11
CA LYS A 184 20.30 20.89 -14.91
C LYS A 184 19.37 20.52 -13.72
N ARG A 185 18.10 20.29 -13.97
CA ARG A 185 17.11 19.97 -12.93
C ARG A 185 17.44 18.64 -12.25
N TRP A 186 17.88 17.64 -13.02
CA TRP A 186 18.32 16.37 -12.47
C TRP A 186 19.57 16.55 -11.60
N ARG A 187 20.58 17.29 -12.09
CA ARG A 187 21.79 17.57 -11.30
C ARG A 187 21.46 18.28 -10.00
N ASP A 188 20.61 19.31 -10.04
CA ASP A 188 20.19 20.03 -8.84
C ASP A 188 19.48 19.10 -7.84
N LEU A 189 18.69 18.11 -8.29
CA LEU A 189 18.01 17.13 -7.42
C LEU A 189 18.97 16.14 -6.76
N VAL A 190 19.97 15.65 -7.51
CA VAL A 190 20.89 14.61 -6.99
C VAL A 190 22.11 15.18 -6.25
N ASP A 191 22.44 16.44 -6.46
CA ASP A 191 23.57 17.14 -5.82
C ASP A 191 23.15 17.93 -4.57
N CYS A 192 21.85 18.07 -4.30
CA CYS A 192 21.37 18.64 -3.04
C CYS A 192 21.89 17.81 -1.85
N LYS A 193 22.76 18.48 -1.03
CA LYS A 193 23.24 17.98 0.25
C LYS A 193 22.32 18.38 1.38
#